data_a38410e132a9932838ed5d6cf76d8fa7
#
_entry.id   a38410e132a9932838ed5d6cf76d8fa7
#
_cell.length_a   1.000
_cell.length_b   1.000
_cell.length_c   1.000
_cell.angle_alpha   90.00
_cell.angle_beta   90.00
_cell.angle_gamma   90.00
#
_symmetry.space_group_name_H-M   'P 1'
#
loop_
_entity.id
_entity.type
_entity.pdbx_description
1 polymer ?
#
loop_
_entity_poly.entity_id
_entity_poly.type
_entity_poly.pdbx_seq_one_letter_code
_entity_poly.pdbx_strand_id
1 'polypeptide(L)'
;QRGTDNGYWKFGNSVQITDFGMVIDELDLYMTDDNKISAVSNYYKQWIDESDADSPMKYSANTLVTIDFEPVSSLEIKGSNIILPSKIYPNYSEDITFTIANTGLLDAKGYDLKVTDKKGNTLYEDSSDNIIESGNSINVSVPWTVPSNLENEEVTVTVTERGIENAKPVSATKAIPYDTRLDVSSFEIKHDDNGYYASATVTNNGSKPSDEINVTLNNTADKTFGTTSLPQLASGESKDITVPFEIDKAD
;
A
#
# COMPACT_ATOMS: atom_id res chain seq x y z
N GLN A 1 26.05 4.53 -8.86
CA GLN A 1 26.12 5.99 -8.80
C GLN A 1 25.58 6.55 -10.12
N ARG A 2 24.74 7.58 -10.06
CA ARG A 2 24.22 8.27 -11.24
C ARG A 2 24.74 9.68 -11.28
N GLY A 3 25.21 10.10 -12.45
CA GLY A 3 25.44 11.51 -12.74
C GLY A 3 24.10 12.23 -12.85
N THR A 4 23.95 13.38 -12.20
CA THR A 4 22.85 14.30 -12.41
C THR A 4 23.29 15.42 -13.34
N ASP A 5 22.36 16.09 -14.00
CA ASP A 5 22.65 17.27 -14.84
C ASP A 5 23.37 18.39 -14.10
N ASN A 6 23.37 18.34 -12.75
CA ASN A 6 24.07 19.29 -11.87
C ASN A 6 25.47 18.81 -11.45
N GLY A 7 25.98 17.73 -12.03
CA GLY A 7 27.32 17.19 -11.71
C GLY A 7 27.44 16.44 -10.39
N TYR A 8 26.32 16.24 -9.67
CA TYR A 8 26.30 15.44 -8.45
C TYR A 8 25.93 13.99 -8.73
N TRP A 9 26.54 13.06 -8.00
CA TRP A 9 26.24 11.64 -8.09
C TRP A 9 25.12 11.30 -7.11
N LYS A 10 24.06 10.63 -7.62
CA LYS A 10 23.03 10.02 -6.78
C LYS A 10 23.38 8.54 -6.54
N PHE A 11 23.17 8.08 -5.31
CA PHE A 11 23.20 6.66 -5.00
C PHE A 11 21.81 6.09 -5.25
N GLY A 12 21.73 5.06 -6.07
CA GLY A 12 20.52 4.25 -6.27
C GLY A 12 20.41 3.15 -5.21
N ASN A 13 19.61 2.15 -5.52
CA ASN A 13 19.49 0.95 -4.68
C ASN A 13 20.81 0.21 -4.59
N SER A 14 21.02 -0.48 -3.47
CA SER A 14 22.15 -1.38 -3.25
C SER A 14 21.73 -2.84 -3.43
N VAL A 15 22.66 -3.63 -3.97
CA VAL A 15 22.50 -5.09 -4.10
C VAL A 15 23.66 -5.74 -3.35
N GLN A 16 23.32 -6.72 -2.50
CA GLN A 16 24.32 -7.55 -1.87
C GLN A 16 24.79 -8.62 -2.88
N ILE A 17 26.08 -8.59 -3.20
CA ILE A 17 26.70 -9.50 -4.17
C ILE A 17 27.56 -10.60 -3.51
N THR A 18 27.66 -10.61 -2.19
CA THR A 18 28.42 -11.61 -1.42
C THR A 18 27.60 -12.14 -0.25
N ASP A 19 27.88 -13.37 0.17
CA ASP A 19 27.28 -13.97 1.34
C ASP A 19 27.88 -13.38 2.65
N PHE A 20 27.08 -13.45 3.73
CA PHE A 20 27.58 -13.14 5.06
C PHE A 20 28.68 -14.10 5.51
N GLY A 21 29.67 -13.57 6.20
CA GLY A 21 30.80 -14.35 6.74
C GLY A 21 32.02 -14.46 5.82
N MET A 22 31.99 -13.80 4.68
CA MET A 22 33.19 -13.61 3.86
C MET A 22 33.93 -12.34 4.30
N VAL A 23 35.22 -12.44 4.46
CA VAL A 23 36.09 -11.27 4.67
C VAL A 23 36.66 -10.86 3.31
N ILE A 24 36.24 -9.69 2.83
CA ILE A 24 36.70 -9.13 1.57
C ILE A 24 37.94 -8.29 1.84
N ASP A 25 39.03 -8.65 1.19
CA ASP A 25 40.31 -7.96 1.34
C ASP A 25 40.44 -6.84 0.29
N GLU A 26 40.13 -7.17 -0.95
CA GLU A 26 40.09 -6.22 -2.07
C GLU A 26 38.82 -6.41 -2.88
N LEU A 27 38.26 -5.32 -3.39
CA LEU A 27 37.09 -5.32 -4.28
C LEU A 27 37.33 -4.35 -5.44
N ASP A 28 37.44 -4.88 -6.64
CA ASP A 28 37.42 -4.10 -7.87
C ASP A 28 36.10 -4.26 -8.61
N LEU A 29 35.59 -3.15 -9.13
CA LEU A 29 34.37 -3.11 -9.94
C LEU A 29 34.71 -2.54 -11.32
N TYR A 30 34.26 -3.23 -12.35
CA TYR A 30 34.36 -2.74 -13.73
C TYR A 30 33.09 -3.03 -14.52
N MET A 31 32.84 -2.22 -15.55
CA MET A 31 31.74 -2.42 -16.47
C MET A 31 32.25 -3.15 -17.69
N THR A 32 31.55 -4.20 -18.10
CA THR A 32 31.86 -4.97 -19.31
C THR A 32 31.25 -4.29 -20.53
N ASP A 33 31.72 -4.67 -21.74
CA ASP A 33 31.25 -4.10 -23.02
C ASP A 33 29.75 -4.38 -23.29
N ASP A 34 29.18 -5.39 -22.63
CA ASP A 34 27.75 -5.74 -22.71
C ASP A 34 26.90 -5.09 -21.58
N ASN A 35 27.42 -4.03 -20.94
CA ASN A 35 26.80 -3.28 -19.85
C ASN A 35 26.54 -4.07 -18.56
N LYS A 36 27.19 -5.20 -18.38
CA LYS A 36 27.21 -5.89 -17.09
C LYS A 36 28.24 -5.27 -16.15
N ILE A 37 28.02 -5.45 -14.88
CA ILE A 37 28.97 -5.07 -13.85
C ILE A 37 29.64 -6.33 -13.32
N SER A 38 30.97 -6.36 -13.40
CA SER A 38 31.76 -7.43 -12.81
C SER A 38 32.43 -6.94 -11.54
N ALA A 39 32.24 -7.68 -10.46
CA ALA A 39 32.94 -7.50 -9.21
C ALA A 39 34.04 -8.55 -9.09
N VAL A 40 35.27 -8.11 -8.94
CA VAL A 40 36.42 -9.01 -8.67
C VAL A 40 36.83 -8.79 -7.22
N SER A 41 36.84 -9.85 -6.44
CA SER A 41 37.16 -9.77 -5.03
C SER A 41 38.13 -10.86 -4.61
N ASN A 42 39.08 -10.48 -3.80
CA ASN A 42 39.91 -11.40 -3.04
C ASN A 42 39.27 -11.58 -1.65
N TYR A 43 38.92 -12.82 -1.30
CA TYR A 43 38.30 -13.08 -0.01
C TYR A 43 38.85 -14.33 0.66
N TYR A 44 38.67 -14.41 1.98
CA TYR A 44 38.94 -15.60 2.76
C TYR A 44 37.81 -15.83 3.78
N LYS A 45 37.62 -17.09 4.18
CA LYS A 45 36.76 -17.46 5.31
C LYS A 45 37.58 -17.55 6.56
N GLN A 46 37.01 -17.07 7.66
CA GLN A 46 37.58 -17.16 9.01
C GLN A 46 36.65 -18.01 9.88
N TRP A 47 37.18 -18.93 10.64
CA TRP A 47 36.40 -19.70 11.62
C TRP A 47 37.26 -20.02 12.83
N ILE A 48 36.59 -20.40 13.93
CA ILE A 48 37.25 -20.86 15.16
C ILE A 48 37.24 -22.40 15.12
N ASP A 49 38.41 -22.99 15.29
CA ASP A 49 38.58 -24.43 15.51
C ASP A 49 38.83 -24.66 17.01
N GLU A 50 37.77 -25.00 17.73
CA GLU A 50 37.82 -25.23 19.17
C GLU A 50 38.67 -26.46 19.58
N SER A 51 39.03 -27.31 18.61
CA SER A 51 39.89 -28.46 18.84
C SER A 51 41.38 -28.13 18.87
N ASP A 52 41.76 -26.95 18.41
CA ASP A 52 43.16 -26.45 18.39
C ASP A 52 43.32 -25.28 19.36
N ALA A 53 43.68 -25.60 20.61
CA ALA A 53 43.84 -24.63 21.68
C ALA A 53 45.01 -23.66 21.45
N ASP A 54 46.02 -24.06 20.70
CA ASP A 54 47.23 -23.25 20.45
C ASP A 54 47.04 -22.24 19.31
N SER A 55 46.18 -22.57 18.35
CA SER A 55 45.87 -21.72 17.21
C SER A 55 44.39 -21.85 16.76
N PRO A 56 43.44 -21.38 17.58
CA PRO A 56 42.01 -21.62 17.35
C PRO A 56 41.46 -20.86 16.15
N MET A 57 42.13 -19.77 15.72
CA MET A 57 41.69 -18.98 14.57
C MET A 57 42.23 -19.58 13.27
N LYS A 58 41.34 -20.01 12.40
CA LYS A 58 41.66 -20.58 11.08
C LYS A 58 41.17 -19.69 9.95
N TYR A 59 41.91 -19.74 8.86
CA TYR A 59 41.60 -18.99 7.65
C TYR A 59 41.64 -19.95 6.44
N SER A 60 40.73 -19.76 5.50
CA SER A 60 40.85 -20.39 4.19
C SER A 60 42.01 -19.74 3.40
N ALA A 61 42.48 -20.41 2.36
CA ALA A 61 43.33 -19.75 1.36
C ALA A 61 42.53 -18.60 0.71
N ASN A 62 43.24 -17.52 0.36
CA ASN A 62 42.64 -16.44 -0.41
C ASN A 62 42.12 -16.98 -1.74
N THR A 63 40.92 -16.58 -2.11
CA THR A 63 40.25 -17.03 -3.33
C THR A 63 39.84 -15.80 -4.12
N LEU A 64 40.26 -15.75 -5.38
CA LEU A 64 39.77 -14.74 -6.32
C LEU A 64 38.42 -15.19 -6.86
N VAL A 65 37.43 -14.35 -6.72
CA VAL A 65 36.08 -14.58 -7.22
C VAL A 65 35.66 -13.46 -8.14
N THR A 66 35.11 -13.80 -9.28
CA THR A 66 34.43 -12.87 -10.17
C THR A 66 32.94 -13.09 -10.06
N ILE A 67 32.19 -12.03 -9.80
CA ILE A 67 30.74 -12.02 -9.72
C ILE A 67 30.26 -11.06 -10.81
N ASP A 68 29.56 -11.60 -11.79
CA ASP A 68 28.97 -10.80 -12.86
C ASP A 68 27.48 -10.61 -12.58
N PHE A 69 26.99 -9.40 -12.71
CA PHE A 69 25.57 -9.11 -12.60
C PHE A 69 25.14 -8.04 -13.62
N GLU A 70 23.94 -8.20 -14.11
CA GLU A 70 23.31 -7.26 -15.03
C GLU A 70 22.39 -6.33 -14.23
N PRO A 71 22.67 -5.01 -14.24
CA PRO A 71 21.75 -4.07 -13.60
C PRO A 71 20.45 -4.03 -14.40
N VAL A 72 19.34 -4.16 -13.69
CA VAL A 72 17.99 -4.09 -14.26
C VAL A 72 17.13 -3.12 -13.48
N SER A 73 16.10 -2.59 -14.12
CA SER A 73 14.96 -2.01 -13.43
C SER A 73 14.09 -3.11 -12.83
N SER A 74 13.35 -2.82 -11.79
CA SER A 74 12.46 -3.79 -11.14
C SER A 74 11.28 -3.06 -10.53
N LEU A 75 10.12 -3.18 -11.15
CA LEU A 75 8.89 -2.63 -10.60
C LEU A 75 8.33 -3.51 -9.49
N GLU A 76 7.81 -2.89 -8.46
CA GLU A 76 7.15 -3.52 -7.34
C GLU A 76 5.84 -2.80 -7.01
N ILE A 77 4.81 -3.58 -6.66
CA ILE A 77 3.57 -3.10 -6.08
C ILE A 77 3.18 -3.99 -4.91
N LYS A 78 2.65 -3.40 -3.82
CA LYS A 78 2.22 -4.12 -2.62
C LYS A 78 0.74 -3.89 -2.36
N GLY A 79 0.01 -4.94 -1.99
CA GLY A 79 -1.41 -4.84 -1.66
C GLY A 79 -1.70 -3.88 -0.49
N SER A 80 -0.75 -3.72 0.45
CA SER A 80 -0.84 -2.72 1.53
C SER A 80 -0.86 -1.28 1.02
N ASN A 81 -0.29 -1.04 -0.16
CA ASN A 81 -0.21 0.29 -0.78
C ASN A 81 -1.41 0.60 -1.69
N ILE A 82 -2.33 -0.35 -1.88
CA ILE A 82 -3.61 -0.11 -2.56
C ILE A 82 -4.57 0.48 -1.55
N ILE A 83 -4.99 1.71 -1.77
CA ILE A 83 -5.93 2.47 -0.93
C ILE A 83 -7.27 2.52 -1.65
N LEU A 84 -8.28 1.94 -1.04
CA LEU A 84 -9.66 2.00 -1.49
C LEU A 84 -10.34 3.25 -0.94
N PRO A 85 -11.42 3.74 -1.58
CA PRO A 85 -12.25 4.82 -1.05
C PRO A 85 -12.72 4.58 0.39
N SER A 86 -12.98 5.66 1.11
CA SER A 86 -13.56 5.59 2.44
C SER A 86 -15.02 5.13 2.42
N LYS A 87 -15.72 5.36 1.29
CA LYS A 87 -17.08 4.94 1.05
C LYS A 87 -17.09 3.74 0.10
N ILE A 88 -17.63 2.63 0.56
CA ILE A 88 -17.68 1.38 -0.22
C ILE A 88 -19.11 0.88 -0.21
N TYR A 89 -19.96 1.50 -1.03
CA TYR A 89 -21.32 1.00 -1.30
C TYR A 89 -21.54 0.82 -2.80
N PRO A 90 -22.45 -0.05 -3.21
CA PRO A 90 -22.66 -0.37 -4.64
C PRO A 90 -22.85 0.85 -5.52
N ASN A 91 -22.16 0.86 -6.67
CA ASN A 91 -22.16 1.93 -7.68
C ASN A 91 -21.59 3.29 -7.24
N TYR A 92 -20.97 3.39 -6.06
CA TYR A 92 -20.20 4.56 -5.68
C TYR A 92 -18.92 4.63 -6.53
N SER A 93 -18.60 5.82 -7.03
CA SER A 93 -17.42 6.04 -7.87
C SER A 93 -16.46 7.01 -7.19
N GLU A 94 -15.23 6.57 -6.99
CA GLU A 94 -14.11 7.36 -6.49
C GLU A 94 -12.81 6.65 -6.91
N ASP A 95 -11.71 7.36 -6.96
CA ASP A 95 -10.44 6.79 -7.37
C ASP A 95 -9.90 5.81 -6.32
N ILE A 96 -9.32 4.72 -6.78
CA ILE A 96 -8.36 3.95 -5.99
C ILE A 96 -6.96 4.49 -6.23
N THR A 97 -6.14 4.49 -5.20
CA THR A 97 -4.75 4.95 -5.31
C THR A 97 -3.78 3.84 -4.90
N PHE A 98 -2.62 3.82 -5.51
CA PHE A 98 -1.56 2.86 -5.17
C PHE A 98 -0.19 3.42 -5.54
N THR A 99 0.85 2.78 -5.01
CA THR A 99 2.23 3.18 -5.25
C THR A 99 2.93 2.11 -6.06
N ILE A 100 3.60 2.53 -7.14
CA ILE A 100 4.52 1.71 -7.93
C ILE A 100 5.94 2.15 -7.56
N ALA A 101 6.77 1.22 -7.10
CA ALA A 101 8.16 1.46 -6.74
C ALA A 101 9.09 0.79 -7.77
N ASN A 102 10.20 1.45 -8.07
CA ASN A 102 11.31 0.82 -8.79
C ASN A 102 12.40 0.46 -7.79
N THR A 103 12.50 -0.82 -7.46
CA THR A 103 13.50 -1.38 -6.54
C THR A 103 14.77 -1.83 -7.26
N GLY A 104 14.81 -1.71 -8.59
CA GLY A 104 15.95 -2.06 -9.42
C GLY A 104 17.08 -1.03 -9.42
N LEU A 105 18.15 -1.34 -10.12
CA LEU A 105 19.35 -0.50 -10.24
C LEU A 105 19.27 0.50 -11.40
N LEU A 106 18.43 0.25 -12.39
CA LEU A 106 18.18 1.13 -13.53
C LEU A 106 16.83 1.81 -13.43
N ASP A 107 16.64 2.86 -14.21
CA ASP A 107 15.35 3.53 -14.37
C ASP A 107 14.40 2.66 -15.18
N ALA A 108 13.17 2.51 -14.70
CA ALA A 108 12.07 1.98 -15.48
C ALA A 108 11.56 3.05 -16.46
N LYS A 109 11.47 2.74 -17.74
CA LYS A 109 11.16 3.71 -18.81
C LYS A 109 9.67 3.88 -19.08
N GLY A 110 8.84 3.29 -18.29
CA GLY A 110 7.39 3.33 -18.42
C GLY A 110 6.77 2.01 -17.96
N TYR A 111 5.45 1.97 -17.95
CA TYR A 111 4.71 0.78 -17.52
C TYR A 111 3.35 0.69 -18.20
N ASP A 112 2.88 -0.54 -18.39
CA ASP A 112 1.49 -0.86 -18.68
C ASP A 112 0.79 -1.21 -17.38
N LEU A 113 -0.39 -0.65 -17.18
CA LEU A 113 -1.20 -0.79 -15.98
C LEU A 113 -2.51 -1.49 -16.32
N LYS A 114 -2.88 -2.49 -15.52
CA LYS A 114 -4.18 -3.15 -15.61
C LYS A 114 -4.76 -3.36 -14.23
N VAL A 115 -6.02 -2.98 -14.06
CA VAL A 115 -6.80 -3.23 -12.85
C VAL A 115 -7.93 -4.18 -13.18
N THR A 116 -8.07 -5.26 -12.40
CA THR A 116 -9.11 -6.27 -12.62
C THR A 116 -9.89 -6.56 -11.35
N ASP A 117 -11.13 -7.06 -11.52
CA ASP A 117 -11.90 -7.68 -10.45
C ASP A 117 -11.41 -9.12 -10.17
N LYS A 118 -12.01 -9.77 -9.18
CA LYS A 118 -11.73 -11.16 -8.81
C LYS A 118 -11.96 -12.17 -9.94
N LYS A 119 -12.84 -11.87 -10.89
CA LYS A 119 -13.13 -12.74 -12.03
C LYS A 119 -12.19 -12.51 -13.20
N GLY A 120 -11.28 -11.52 -13.09
CA GLY A 120 -10.36 -11.14 -14.15
C GLY A 120 -10.94 -10.15 -15.17
N ASN A 121 -12.14 -9.60 -14.93
CA ASN A 121 -12.67 -8.56 -15.79
C ASN A 121 -11.87 -7.28 -15.62
N THR A 122 -11.52 -6.64 -16.72
CA THR A 122 -10.78 -5.37 -16.72
C THR A 122 -11.68 -4.24 -16.23
N LEU A 123 -11.25 -3.59 -15.14
CA LEU A 123 -11.89 -2.40 -14.57
C LEU A 123 -11.24 -1.13 -15.11
N TYR A 124 -9.92 -1.17 -15.33
CA TYR A 124 -9.13 -0.08 -15.87
C TYR A 124 -7.89 -0.62 -16.58
N GLU A 125 -7.46 0.04 -17.65
CA GLU A 125 -6.22 -0.28 -18.38
C GLU A 125 -5.64 0.99 -18.97
N ASP A 126 -4.35 1.19 -18.82
CA ASP A 126 -3.63 2.36 -19.33
C ASP A 126 -2.15 2.05 -19.55
N SER A 127 -1.45 2.91 -20.29
CA SER A 127 0.00 2.82 -20.52
C SER A 127 0.63 4.18 -20.24
N SER A 128 1.74 4.18 -19.53
CA SER A 128 2.48 5.38 -19.16
C SER A 128 3.94 5.29 -19.60
N ASP A 129 4.45 6.37 -20.18
CA ASP A 129 5.87 6.57 -20.47
C ASP A 129 6.62 7.30 -19.34
N ASN A 130 5.99 7.48 -18.17
CA ASN A 130 6.61 8.08 -17.02
C ASN A 130 7.80 7.26 -16.53
N ILE A 131 8.95 7.91 -16.42
CA ILE A 131 10.16 7.28 -15.89
C ILE A 131 10.03 7.16 -14.37
N ILE A 132 10.27 5.95 -13.85
CA ILE A 132 10.42 5.73 -12.41
C ILE A 132 11.91 5.48 -12.15
N GLU A 133 12.60 6.49 -11.61
CA GLU A 133 14.02 6.38 -11.30
C GLU A 133 14.29 5.24 -10.32
N SER A 134 15.47 4.64 -10.40
CA SER A 134 15.94 3.62 -9.45
C SER A 134 15.82 4.11 -8.00
N GLY A 135 15.22 3.31 -7.13
CA GLY A 135 15.00 3.64 -5.72
C GLY A 135 13.84 4.58 -5.45
N ASN A 136 13.16 5.08 -6.49
CA ASN A 136 12.03 5.99 -6.36
C ASN A 136 10.69 5.26 -6.55
N SER A 137 9.62 5.95 -6.22
CA SER A 137 8.25 5.48 -6.41
C SER A 137 7.34 6.60 -6.90
N ILE A 138 6.24 6.21 -7.53
CA ILE A 138 5.18 7.12 -7.96
C ILE A 138 3.85 6.68 -7.36
N ASN A 139 2.98 7.64 -7.09
CA ASN A 139 1.59 7.37 -6.74
C ASN A 139 0.73 7.47 -7.98
N VAL A 140 -0.13 6.49 -8.17
CA VAL A 140 -1.07 6.39 -9.28
C VAL A 140 -2.48 6.43 -8.73
N SER A 141 -3.37 7.17 -9.39
CA SER A 141 -4.79 7.26 -9.09
C SER A 141 -5.56 6.80 -10.32
N VAL A 142 -6.50 5.89 -10.15
CA VAL A 142 -7.32 5.36 -11.25
C VAL A 142 -8.79 5.41 -10.88
N PRO A 143 -9.67 5.83 -11.82
CA PRO A 143 -11.11 5.85 -11.57
C PRO A 143 -11.63 4.43 -11.33
N TRP A 144 -12.46 4.28 -10.32
CA TRP A 144 -13.04 3.00 -9.96
C TRP A 144 -14.50 3.17 -9.52
N THR A 145 -15.33 2.22 -9.93
CA THR A 145 -16.71 2.14 -9.47
C THR A 145 -16.89 0.87 -8.66
N VAL A 146 -17.41 1.02 -7.45
CA VAL A 146 -17.67 -0.08 -6.54
C VAL A 146 -18.67 -1.07 -7.19
N PRO A 147 -18.33 -2.37 -7.30
CA PRO A 147 -19.22 -3.38 -7.87
C PRO A 147 -20.56 -3.46 -7.15
N SER A 148 -21.60 -3.88 -7.85
CA SER A 148 -22.94 -4.05 -7.27
C SER A 148 -23.04 -5.23 -6.29
N ASN A 149 -22.19 -6.24 -6.45
CA ASN A 149 -22.06 -7.36 -5.52
C ASN A 149 -20.66 -7.34 -4.92
N LEU A 150 -20.56 -7.16 -3.60
CA LEU A 150 -19.30 -6.94 -2.87
C LEU A 150 -18.87 -8.14 -2.02
N GLU A 151 -19.69 -9.18 -1.95
CA GLU A 151 -19.35 -10.35 -1.16
C GLU A 151 -18.14 -11.07 -1.76
N ASN A 152 -17.04 -11.15 -1.00
CA ASN A 152 -15.78 -11.75 -1.42
C ASN A 152 -15.14 -11.15 -2.69
N GLU A 153 -15.36 -9.88 -2.98
CA GLU A 153 -14.73 -9.18 -4.10
C GLU A 153 -13.35 -8.64 -3.74
N GLU A 154 -12.53 -8.48 -4.77
CA GLU A 154 -11.16 -7.94 -4.65
C GLU A 154 -10.78 -7.15 -5.90
N VAL A 155 -9.80 -6.28 -5.73
CA VAL A 155 -9.17 -5.53 -6.82
C VAL A 155 -7.72 -6.01 -6.95
N THR A 156 -7.34 -6.42 -8.16
CA THR A 156 -5.95 -6.75 -8.49
C THR A 156 -5.38 -5.70 -9.42
N VAL A 157 -4.27 -5.11 -9.00
CA VAL A 157 -3.49 -4.18 -9.81
C VAL A 157 -2.29 -4.94 -10.38
N THR A 158 -2.12 -4.89 -11.69
CA THR A 158 -1.00 -5.51 -12.41
C THR A 158 -0.23 -4.45 -13.15
N VAL A 159 1.08 -4.45 -13.02
CA VAL A 159 2.00 -3.51 -13.67
C VAL A 159 3.02 -4.31 -14.45
N THR A 160 3.23 -3.95 -15.72
CA THR A 160 4.25 -4.55 -16.58
C THR A 160 5.18 -3.45 -17.06
N GLU A 161 6.47 -3.61 -16.90
CA GLU A 161 7.44 -2.62 -17.36
C GLU A 161 7.52 -2.57 -18.88
N ARG A 162 7.55 -1.37 -19.45
CA ARG A 162 7.68 -1.15 -20.89
C ARG A 162 9.14 -1.04 -21.32
N GLY A 163 9.40 -1.44 -22.56
CA GLY A 163 10.74 -1.36 -23.15
C GLY A 163 11.68 -2.50 -22.76
N ILE A 164 11.20 -3.47 -22.00
CA ILE A 164 11.92 -4.72 -21.68
C ILE A 164 11.25 -5.87 -22.42
N GLU A 165 12.01 -6.58 -23.20
CA GLU A 165 11.54 -7.78 -23.90
C GLU A 165 11.19 -8.87 -22.86
N ASN A 166 9.98 -9.43 -22.96
CA ASN A 166 9.47 -10.44 -22.02
C ASN A 166 9.42 -9.98 -20.53
N ALA A 167 9.18 -8.68 -20.30
CA ALA A 167 8.98 -8.15 -18.95
C ALA A 167 7.92 -8.96 -18.21
N LYS A 168 8.23 -9.38 -16.98
CA LYS A 168 7.28 -10.11 -16.14
C LYS A 168 6.35 -9.12 -15.44
N PRO A 169 5.02 -9.32 -15.53
CA PRO A 169 4.09 -8.50 -14.77
C PRO A 169 4.25 -8.73 -13.27
N VAL A 170 4.13 -7.66 -12.51
CA VAL A 170 4.01 -7.69 -11.05
C VAL A 170 2.59 -7.31 -10.65
N SER A 171 2.03 -8.02 -9.69
CA SER A 171 0.65 -7.83 -9.29
C SER A 171 0.51 -7.74 -7.77
N ALA A 172 -0.47 -6.96 -7.34
CA ALA A 172 -0.90 -6.91 -5.96
C ALA A 172 -2.43 -6.90 -5.87
N THR A 173 -2.96 -7.54 -4.86
CA THR A 173 -4.40 -7.69 -4.65
C THR A 173 -4.83 -7.05 -3.35
N LYS A 174 -5.99 -6.40 -3.35
CA LYS A 174 -6.67 -5.84 -2.19
C LYS A 174 -8.09 -6.34 -2.12
N ALA A 175 -8.43 -7.03 -1.03
CA ALA A 175 -9.80 -7.41 -0.75
C ALA A 175 -10.66 -6.17 -0.51
N ILE A 176 -11.87 -6.16 -1.07
CA ILE A 176 -12.86 -5.12 -0.83
C ILE A 176 -13.57 -5.47 0.49
N PRO A 177 -13.56 -4.56 1.49
CA PRO A 177 -14.24 -4.82 2.76
C PRO A 177 -15.75 -5.06 2.54
N TYR A 178 -16.28 -6.08 3.21
CA TYR A 178 -17.73 -6.34 3.29
C TYR A 178 -18.18 -6.13 4.73
N ASP A 179 -18.38 -4.88 5.09
CA ASP A 179 -18.67 -4.43 6.46
C ASP A 179 -19.75 -3.36 6.51
N THR A 180 -20.28 -3.13 7.70
CA THR A 180 -21.16 -1.99 8.02
C THR A 180 -20.28 -0.83 8.50
N ARG A 181 -20.50 0.37 7.97
CA ARG A 181 -19.75 1.56 8.34
C ARG A 181 -20.68 2.76 8.50
N LEU A 182 -21.06 3.05 9.73
CA LEU A 182 -21.98 4.14 10.04
C LEU A 182 -21.23 5.41 10.39
N ASP A 183 -21.54 6.49 9.68
CA ASP A 183 -21.04 7.83 9.93
C ASP A 183 -22.19 8.75 10.37
N VAL A 184 -21.89 9.63 11.34
CA VAL A 184 -22.82 10.63 11.82
C VAL A 184 -22.39 12.00 11.34
N SER A 185 -23.31 12.73 10.74
CA SER A 185 -23.10 14.09 10.24
C SER A 185 -24.26 15.02 10.64
N SER A 186 -24.10 16.31 10.37
CA SER A 186 -25.15 17.33 10.57
C SER A 186 -25.74 17.34 11.99
N PHE A 187 -24.87 17.11 13.01
CA PHE A 187 -25.31 17.11 14.41
C PHE A 187 -25.67 18.52 14.86
N GLU A 188 -26.91 18.67 15.37
CA GLU A 188 -27.44 19.94 15.91
C GLU A 188 -28.28 19.68 17.14
N ILE A 189 -28.27 20.62 18.09
CA ILE A 189 -29.19 20.68 19.22
C ILE A 189 -30.27 21.73 18.90
N LYS A 190 -31.54 21.34 19.00
CA LYS A 190 -32.70 22.17 18.68
C LYS A 190 -33.69 22.19 19.84
N HIS A 191 -34.57 23.18 19.80
CA HIS A 191 -35.68 23.31 20.73
C HIS A 191 -36.96 23.73 19.97
N ASP A 192 -38.07 23.06 20.27
CA ASP A 192 -39.39 23.37 19.77
C ASP A 192 -40.43 23.34 20.90
N ASP A 193 -41.72 23.36 20.55
CA ASP A 193 -42.82 23.34 21.51
C ASP A 193 -42.87 22.03 22.35
N ASN A 194 -42.22 20.98 21.93
CA ASN A 194 -42.15 19.70 22.61
C ASN A 194 -40.87 19.52 23.46
N GLY A 195 -39.98 20.52 23.47
CA GLY A 195 -38.75 20.49 24.25
C GLY A 195 -37.46 20.44 23.43
N TYR A 196 -36.38 19.99 24.06
CA TYR A 196 -35.07 19.88 23.43
C TYR A 196 -34.91 18.53 22.71
N TYR A 197 -34.26 18.58 21.59
CA TYR A 197 -33.85 17.38 20.88
C TYR A 197 -32.50 17.57 20.13
N ALA A 198 -31.77 16.49 19.99
CA ALA A 198 -30.63 16.41 19.10
C ALA A 198 -31.08 15.86 17.75
N SER A 199 -30.66 16.48 16.66
CA SER A 199 -30.83 15.95 15.30
C SER A 199 -29.50 15.61 14.67
N ALA A 200 -29.44 14.52 13.89
CA ALA A 200 -28.26 14.15 13.12
C ALA A 200 -28.69 13.32 11.91
N THR A 201 -27.80 13.26 10.90
CA THR A 201 -27.94 12.33 9.77
C THR A 201 -26.97 11.17 9.97
N VAL A 202 -27.47 9.94 9.93
CA VAL A 202 -26.65 8.73 9.95
C VAL A 202 -26.62 8.13 8.55
N THR A 203 -25.42 7.86 8.05
CA THR A 203 -25.19 7.28 6.72
C THR A 203 -24.42 5.97 6.86
N ASN A 204 -24.88 4.92 6.18
CA ASN A 204 -24.11 3.69 6.05
C ASN A 204 -23.19 3.78 4.83
N ASN A 205 -21.93 4.14 5.05
CA ASN A 205 -20.87 4.21 4.04
C ASN A 205 -20.18 2.85 3.79
N GLY A 206 -20.61 1.79 4.46
CA GLY A 206 -20.11 0.44 4.28
C GLY A 206 -20.79 -0.32 3.16
N SER A 207 -20.26 -1.48 2.84
CA SER A 207 -20.72 -2.37 1.79
C SER A 207 -21.86 -3.31 2.21
N LYS A 208 -22.05 -3.49 3.51
CA LYS A 208 -23.05 -4.37 4.12
C LYS A 208 -24.17 -3.54 4.77
N PRO A 209 -25.43 -3.94 4.66
CA PRO A 209 -26.52 -3.33 5.44
C PRO A 209 -26.21 -3.37 6.94
N SER A 210 -26.65 -2.35 7.68
CA SER A 210 -26.58 -2.38 9.15
C SER A 210 -27.69 -3.28 9.73
N ASP A 211 -27.51 -3.65 10.99
CA ASP A 211 -28.64 -4.11 11.81
C ASP A 211 -29.45 -2.89 12.33
N GLU A 212 -30.60 -3.13 12.97
CA GLU A 212 -31.24 -2.13 13.79
C GLU A 212 -30.36 -1.81 15.01
N ILE A 213 -30.13 -0.53 15.30
CA ILE A 213 -29.30 -0.08 16.41
C ILE A 213 -30.00 0.97 17.27
N ASN A 214 -29.58 1.08 18.52
CA ASN A 214 -29.96 2.17 19.41
C ASN A 214 -28.92 3.28 19.35
N VAL A 215 -29.38 4.50 19.07
CA VAL A 215 -28.56 5.71 19.10
C VAL A 215 -28.76 6.41 20.43
N THR A 216 -27.69 6.69 21.15
CA THR A 216 -27.71 7.38 22.45
C THR A 216 -27.08 8.75 22.35
N LEU A 217 -27.69 9.75 22.99
CA LEU A 217 -27.12 11.06 23.19
C LEU A 217 -26.45 11.09 24.57
N ASN A 218 -25.14 11.25 24.60
CA ASN A 218 -24.36 11.34 25.84
C ASN A 218 -23.66 12.71 25.95
N ASN A 219 -23.36 13.13 27.17
CA ASN A 219 -22.40 14.21 27.39
C ASN A 219 -20.98 13.71 27.46
N THR A 220 -20.02 14.62 27.67
CA THR A 220 -18.58 14.31 27.78
C THR A 220 -18.20 13.42 28.99
N ALA A 221 -19.14 13.26 29.96
CA ALA A 221 -18.99 12.39 31.13
C ALA A 221 -19.77 11.07 30.99
N ASP A 222 -20.13 10.68 29.75
CA ASP A 222 -20.90 9.49 29.41
C ASP A 222 -22.29 9.36 30.05
N LYS A 223 -22.85 10.47 30.56
CA LYS A 223 -24.24 10.50 31.02
C LYS A 223 -25.16 10.52 29.81
N THR A 224 -26.06 9.53 29.72
CA THR A 224 -27.06 9.45 28.65
C THR A 224 -28.21 10.41 28.92
N PHE A 225 -28.52 11.25 27.93
CA PHE A 225 -29.64 12.18 27.94
C PHE A 225 -30.87 11.65 27.21
N GLY A 226 -30.67 10.87 26.16
CA GLY A 226 -31.76 10.34 25.39
C GLY A 226 -31.33 9.16 24.51
N THR A 227 -32.31 8.42 24.02
CA THR A 227 -32.08 7.28 23.15
C THR A 227 -33.16 7.23 22.08
N THR A 228 -32.79 6.84 20.85
CA THR A 228 -33.73 6.56 19.76
C THR A 228 -33.30 5.30 19.01
N SER A 229 -34.24 4.60 18.37
CA SER A 229 -33.94 3.47 17.50
C SER A 229 -33.69 3.96 16.08
N LEU A 230 -32.58 3.48 15.48
CA LEU A 230 -32.30 3.61 14.07
C LEU A 230 -32.56 2.27 13.41
N PRO A 231 -33.54 2.16 12.48
CA PRO A 231 -33.78 0.93 11.77
C PRO A 231 -32.60 0.56 10.87
N GLN A 232 -32.61 -0.66 10.34
CA GLN A 232 -31.63 -1.10 9.36
C GLN A 232 -31.45 -0.07 8.24
N LEU A 233 -30.20 0.26 7.93
CA LEU A 233 -29.81 1.06 6.79
C LEU A 233 -29.18 0.17 5.73
N ALA A 234 -29.67 0.27 4.50
CA ALA A 234 -29.00 -0.34 3.37
C ALA A 234 -27.61 0.30 3.15
N SER A 235 -26.76 -0.38 2.40
CA SER A 235 -25.48 0.16 1.96
C SER A 235 -25.70 1.46 1.16
N GLY A 236 -25.04 2.56 1.54
CA GLY A 236 -25.19 3.90 0.95
C GLY A 236 -26.43 4.68 1.41
N GLU A 237 -27.29 4.10 2.23
CA GLU A 237 -28.48 4.78 2.73
C GLU A 237 -28.15 5.77 3.86
N SER A 238 -28.86 6.89 3.85
CA SER A 238 -28.82 7.91 4.91
C SER A 238 -30.19 8.07 5.55
N LYS A 239 -30.20 8.31 6.86
CA LYS A 239 -31.43 8.60 7.59
C LYS A 239 -31.21 9.67 8.64
N ASP A 240 -32.13 10.64 8.67
CA ASP A 240 -32.19 11.61 9.73
C ASP A 240 -32.80 10.99 10.98
N ILE A 241 -32.19 11.28 12.12
CA ILE A 241 -32.63 10.83 13.43
C ILE A 241 -32.87 12.03 14.32
N THR A 242 -33.76 11.85 15.29
CA THR A 242 -34.06 12.81 16.34
C THR A 242 -34.04 12.11 17.69
N VAL A 243 -33.26 12.62 18.63
CA VAL A 243 -33.17 12.12 20.01
C VAL A 243 -33.71 13.19 20.93
N PRO A 244 -34.94 13.06 21.44
CA PRO A 244 -35.47 13.96 22.44
C PRO A 244 -34.72 13.82 23.76
N PHE A 245 -34.53 14.92 24.51
CA PHE A 245 -33.90 14.91 25.81
C PHE A 245 -34.38 16.04 26.70
N GLU A 246 -34.22 15.88 28.01
CA GLU A 246 -34.50 16.87 29.00
C GLU A 246 -33.20 17.44 29.59
N ILE A 247 -33.20 18.75 29.87
CA ILE A 247 -32.09 19.41 30.57
C ILE A 247 -32.55 19.70 32.00
N ASP A 248 -31.94 19.04 32.97
CA ASP A 248 -32.12 19.38 34.38
C ASP A 248 -31.49 20.75 34.65
N LYS A 249 -32.19 21.63 35.35
CA LYS A 249 -31.71 22.99 35.69
C LYS A 249 -30.45 23.01 36.57
N ALA A 250 -29.93 21.87 36.94
CA ALA A 250 -28.76 21.69 37.81
C ALA A 250 -27.53 21.15 37.09
N ASP A 251 -27.59 20.92 35.78
CA ASP A 251 -26.45 20.42 34.93
C ASP A 251 -25.83 21.53 34.09
#